data_c33454b1411db65f97bd3c90b39d008a
#
_entry.id   c33454b1411db65f97bd3c90b39d008a
#
_cell.length_a   1.000
_cell.length_b   1.000
_cell.length_c   1.000
_cell.angle_alpha   90.00
_cell.angle_beta   90.00
_cell.angle_gamma   90.00
#
_symmetry.space_group_name_H-M   'P 1'
#
loop_
_entity.id
_entity.type
_entity.pdbx_description
1 polymer ?
#
loop_
_entity_poly.entity_id
_entity_poly.type
_entity_poly.pdbx_seq_one_letter_code
_entity_poly.pdbx_strand_id
1 'polypeptide(L)'
;RGEARALIRPDISLPAAPQQHIISLVRFSAKSYCSAFLPRSQVHQQKCQFLNLLWHMYNILTLGFETAKRWNYIAEIPNTKGPSEHYKRRKAWSAEYISKILDQIQEDPILHLSLHLAFVCSLRAGEIVAIDIHSINLDEGSMWISQILERVSDEALKNLSREKIAKVFPKQFSNAKSRLVLKIPKTEGSLRKQYLTSPLVQEIKERIAEINRAKESLGSEYQDNGLLICQPDGCPIDPNNLCKSFKEWQSAMNITDQIDLQGLRKSGQMHKIRLTKNNYQLVAANAGQSPEVLMHHYNEALEVEKQQLASMVESSFYPTPAKSNEKPASLDAAEILKLIQENPDLSAKLMQLLKVSA
;
A
#
# COMPACT_ATOMS: atom_id res chain seq x y z
N ARG A 1 60.28 13.56 9.63
CA ARG A 1 60.50 12.46 10.60
C ARG A 1 59.29 12.46 11.50
N GLY A 2 58.30 11.59 11.24
CA GLY A 2 57.10 11.39 12.02
C GLY A 2 56.91 9.89 12.16
N GLU A 3 57.03 9.41 13.38
CA GLU A 3 56.86 8.02 13.75
C GLU A 3 55.39 7.62 13.61
N ALA A 4 55.12 6.64 12.75
CA ALA A 4 53.84 5.97 12.68
C ALA A 4 53.69 5.06 13.91
N ARG A 5 52.82 5.44 14.85
CA ARG A 5 52.38 4.55 15.94
C ARG A 5 51.60 3.38 15.34
N ALA A 6 52.18 2.20 15.42
CA ALA A 6 51.52 0.94 15.15
C ALA A 6 50.38 0.74 16.16
N LEU A 7 49.15 0.83 15.73
CA LEU A 7 47.96 0.41 16.48
C LEU A 7 47.98 -1.12 16.58
N ILE A 8 48.24 -1.60 17.80
CA ILE A 8 48.14 -3.00 18.20
C ILE A 8 46.72 -3.46 17.92
N ARG A 9 46.55 -4.38 16.97
CA ARG A 9 45.27 -5.06 16.74
C ARG A 9 45.07 -6.07 17.87
N PRO A 10 43.97 -6.03 18.64
CA PRO A 10 43.66 -7.15 19.52
C PRO A 10 43.25 -8.34 18.66
N ASP A 11 43.96 -9.42 18.78
CA ASP A 11 43.61 -10.73 18.23
C ASP A 11 42.38 -11.25 19.00
N ILE A 12 41.17 -10.86 18.57
CA ILE A 12 39.95 -11.39 19.12
C ILE A 12 39.56 -12.62 18.26
N SER A 13 40.22 -13.74 18.55
CA SER A 13 39.68 -15.05 18.16
C SER A 13 38.53 -15.39 19.09
N LEU A 14 37.31 -15.14 18.65
CA LEU A 14 36.08 -15.56 19.34
C LEU A 14 35.98 -17.09 19.29
N PRO A 15 35.87 -17.79 20.44
CA PRO A 15 35.73 -19.24 20.46
C PRO A 15 34.42 -19.66 19.80
N ALA A 16 34.42 -20.73 18.98
CA ALA A 16 33.32 -21.26 18.23
C ALA A 16 32.13 -21.80 19.08
N ALA A 17 32.29 -21.89 20.38
CA ALA A 17 31.34 -22.47 21.32
C ALA A 17 30.09 -21.62 21.70
N PRO A 18 30.09 -20.27 21.70
CA PRO A 18 28.92 -19.49 22.13
C PRO A 18 27.74 -19.51 21.16
N GLN A 19 27.99 -19.83 19.88
CA GLN A 19 26.96 -19.69 18.84
C GLN A 19 25.82 -20.73 18.96
N GLN A 20 26.14 -21.95 19.33
CA GLN A 20 25.13 -23.01 19.53
C GLN A 20 24.29 -22.79 20.78
N HIS A 21 24.85 -22.18 21.82
CA HIS A 21 24.13 -21.90 23.07
C HIS A 21 23.09 -20.78 22.90
N ILE A 22 23.36 -19.74 22.15
CA ILE A 22 22.40 -18.63 21.90
C ILE A 22 21.21 -19.16 21.11
N ILE A 23 21.44 -19.98 20.08
CA ILE A 23 20.36 -20.58 19.26
C ILE A 23 19.53 -21.59 20.08
N SER A 24 20.17 -22.36 20.94
CA SER A 24 19.46 -23.31 21.82
C SER A 24 18.63 -22.62 22.90
N LEU A 25 19.14 -21.55 23.51
CA LEU A 25 18.44 -20.72 24.50
C LEU A 25 17.21 -20.03 23.88
N VAL A 26 17.35 -19.50 22.67
CA VAL A 26 16.23 -18.87 21.93
C VAL A 26 15.17 -19.90 21.55
N ARG A 27 15.56 -21.13 21.15
CA ARG A 27 14.61 -22.23 20.86
C ARG A 27 13.93 -22.76 22.11
N PHE A 28 14.63 -22.82 23.25
CA PHE A 28 14.08 -23.31 24.51
C PHE A 28 13.10 -22.32 25.12
N SER A 29 13.41 -21.03 25.11
CA SER A 29 12.52 -19.96 25.59
C SER A 29 11.23 -19.88 24.75
N ALA A 30 11.29 -20.08 23.41
CA ALA A 30 10.12 -20.09 22.54
C ALA A 30 9.13 -21.23 22.83
N LYS A 31 9.64 -22.42 23.23
CA LYS A 31 8.77 -23.56 23.57
C LYS A 31 8.08 -23.41 24.93
N SER A 32 8.75 -22.83 25.91
CA SER A 32 8.23 -22.72 27.28
C SER A 32 7.17 -21.63 27.44
N TYR A 33 7.21 -20.55 26.64
CA TYR A 33 6.23 -19.43 26.74
C TYR A 33 4.89 -19.70 26.07
N CYS A 34 4.78 -20.68 25.17
CA CYS A 34 3.58 -20.89 24.36
C CYS A 34 2.59 -21.93 24.86
N SER A 35 2.82 -22.61 26.01
CA SER A 35 2.06 -23.80 26.34
C SER A 35 1.03 -23.69 27.50
N ALA A 36 0.90 -22.55 28.15
CA ALA A 36 -0.01 -22.39 29.25
C ALA A 36 -1.03 -21.25 29.05
N PHE A 37 -2.30 -21.57 28.92
CA PHE A 37 -3.46 -20.70 29.15
C PHE A 37 -3.98 -19.75 28.05
N LEU A 38 -3.60 -19.87 26.78
CA LEU A 38 -4.20 -19.00 25.75
C LEU A 38 -5.04 -19.78 24.72
N PRO A 39 -6.14 -19.18 24.19
CA PRO A 39 -6.91 -19.77 23.09
C PRO A 39 -6.02 -19.99 21.86
N ARG A 40 -6.26 -21.06 21.09
CA ARG A 40 -5.41 -21.43 19.90
C ARG A 40 -5.17 -20.28 18.93
N SER A 41 -6.12 -19.39 18.75
CA SER A 41 -5.99 -18.19 17.89
C SER A 41 -4.97 -17.19 18.42
N GLN A 42 -4.95 -16.93 19.73
CA GLN A 42 -3.98 -16.03 20.37
C GLN A 42 -2.57 -16.62 20.40
N VAL A 43 -2.45 -17.92 20.64
CA VAL A 43 -1.17 -18.65 20.57
C VAL A 43 -0.56 -18.55 19.16
N HIS A 44 -1.38 -18.69 18.12
CA HIS A 44 -0.91 -18.55 16.73
C HIS A 44 -0.44 -17.13 16.42
N GLN A 45 -1.17 -16.12 16.89
CA GLN A 45 -0.83 -14.70 16.68
C GLN A 45 0.47 -14.31 17.41
N GLN A 46 0.66 -14.74 18.66
CA GLN A 46 1.89 -14.53 19.42
C GLN A 46 3.08 -15.23 18.77
N LYS A 47 2.91 -16.45 18.29
CA LYS A 47 3.95 -17.21 17.59
C LYS A 47 4.40 -16.49 16.32
N CYS A 48 3.46 -15.93 15.54
CA CYS A 48 3.79 -15.13 14.34
C CYS A 48 4.54 -13.84 14.69
N GLN A 49 4.14 -13.15 15.76
CA GLN A 49 4.83 -11.92 16.20
C GLN A 49 6.25 -12.23 16.68
N PHE A 50 6.44 -13.32 17.41
CA PHE A 50 7.75 -13.75 17.88
C PHE A 50 8.67 -14.18 16.72
N LEU A 51 8.16 -14.90 15.73
CA LEU A 51 8.93 -15.27 14.54
C LEU A 51 9.33 -14.03 13.71
N ASN A 52 8.47 -13.04 13.59
CA ASN A 52 8.80 -11.78 12.94
C ASN A 52 9.91 -11.03 13.71
N LEU A 53 9.84 -10.99 15.04
CA LEU A 53 10.89 -10.39 15.86
C LEU A 53 12.23 -11.10 15.65
N LEU A 54 12.24 -12.43 15.69
CA LEU A 54 13.44 -13.23 15.42
C LEU A 54 14.02 -12.97 14.04
N TRP A 55 13.17 -12.85 13.03
CA TRP A 55 13.58 -12.54 11.67
C TRP A 55 14.19 -11.14 11.57
N HIS A 56 13.62 -10.14 12.23
CA HIS A 56 14.20 -8.80 12.30
C HIS A 56 15.56 -8.79 13.00
N MET A 57 15.68 -9.49 14.13
CA MET A 57 16.97 -9.63 14.84
C MET A 57 18.01 -10.31 13.97
N TYR A 58 17.65 -11.39 13.27
CA TYR A 58 18.53 -12.08 12.33
C TYR A 58 19.03 -11.14 11.22
N ASN A 59 18.15 -10.37 10.61
CA ASN A 59 18.52 -9.42 9.57
C ASN A 59 19.45 -8.31 10.07
N ILE A 60 19.22 -7.78 11.27
CA ILE A 60 20.09 -6.78 11.88
C ILE A 60 21.49 -7.37 12.12
N LEU A 61 21.58 -8.59 12.65
CA LEU A 61 22.83 -9.28 12.87
C LEU A 61 23.57 -9.58 11.56
N THR A 62 22.86 -10.07 10.54
CA THR A 62 23.44 -10.34 9.22
C THR A 62 24.00 -9.07 8.61
N LEU A 63 23.24 -7.97 8.63
CA LEU A 63 23.70 -6.66 8.15
C LEU A 63 24.92 -6.15 8.95
N GLY A 64 24.93 -6.40 10.26
CA GLY A 64 26.08 -6.09 11.13
C GLY A 64 27.32 -6.87 10.74
N PHE A 65 27.20 -8.18 10.48
CA PHE A 65 28.30 -9.02 10.02
C PHE A 65 28.81 -8.63 8.62
N GLU A 66 27.90 -8.32 7.69
CA GLU A 66 28.26 -7.81 6.36
C GLU A 66 29.04 -6.50 6.46
N THR A 67 28.63 -5.61 7.35
CA THR A 67 29.31 -4.35 7.61
C THR A 67 30.69 -4.57 8.24
N ALA A 68 30.79 -5.45 9.24
CA ALA A 68 32.05 -5.81 9.89
C ALA A 68 33.03 -6.46 8.90
N LYS A 69 32.55 -7.30 7.98
CA LYS A 69 33.37 -7.85 6.89
C LYS A 69 33.85 -6.75 5.94
N ARG A 70 32.98 -5.83 5.55
CA ARG A 70 33.34 -4.67 4.70
C ARG A 70 34.41 -3.79 5.32
N TRP A 71 34.42 -3.67 6.65
CA TRP A 71 35.41 -2.93 7.41
C TRP A 71 36.63 -3.76 7.80
N ASN A 72 36.74 -5.01 7.34
CA ASN A 72 37.81 -5.95 7.65
C ASN A 72 37.95 -6.28 9.16
N TYR A 73 36.88 -6.16 9.95
CA TYR A 73 36.88 -6.61 11.35
C TYR A 73 36.73 -8.14 11.47
N ILE A 74 36.11 -8.79 10.49
CA ILE A 74 35.97 -10.24 10.38
C ILE A 74 36.34 -10.69 8.98
N ALA A 75 36.95 -11.88 8.85
CA ALA A 75 37.31 -12.47 7.56
C ALA A 75 36.10 -13.08 6.83
N GLU A 76 35.23 -13.74 7.58
CA GLU A 76 34.07 -14.45 7.04
C GLU A 76 32.82 -14.15 7.84
N ILE A 77 31.67 -14.14 7.13
CA ILE A 77 30.35 -14.00 7.76
C ILE A 77 29.96 -15.38 8.32
N PRO A 78 29.53 -15.48 9.60
CA PRO A 78 29.07 -16.71 10.17
C PRO A 78 27.91 -17.30 9.37
N ASN A 79 28.06 -18.54 8.93
CA ASN A 79 27.02 -19.25 8.19
C ASN A 79 25.87 -19.67 9.13
N THR A 80 24.89 -18.81 9.32
CA THR A 80 23.72 -19.07 10.14
C THR A 80 22.48 -19.16 9.26
N LYS A 81 21.68 -20.21 9.46
CA LYS A 81 20.36 -20.29 8.82
C LYS A 81 19.39 -19.40 9.58
N GLY A 82 18.83 -18.42 8.89
CA GLY A 82 17.77 -17.58 9.42
C GLY A 82 16.50 -18.39 9.76
N PRO A 83 15.60 -17.82 10.58
CA PRO A 83 14.30 -18.42 10.78
C PRO A 83 13.56 -18.45 9.42
N SER A 84 12.74 -19.48 9.20
CA SER A 84 11.91 -19.56 8.01
C SER A 84 10.99 -18.32 7.93
N GLU A 85 10.97 -17.67 6.79
CA GLU A 85 10.14 -16.49 6.58
C GLU A 85 8.68 -16.88 6.55
N HIS A 86 7.94 -16.59 7.62
CA HIS A 86 6.48 -16.65 7.64
C HIS A 86 5.92 -15.27 7.36
N TYR A 87 6.13 -14.79 6.14
CA TYR A 87 5.54 -13.52 5.72
C TYR A 87 4.03 -13.65 5.63
N LYS A 88 3.31 -12.99 6.56
CA LYS A 88 1.86 -12.88 6.44
C LYS A 88 1.54 -11.94 5.28
N ARG A 89 1.11 -12.51 4.19
CA ARG A 89 0.78 -11.74 2.97
C ARG A 89 -0.33 -10.74 3.27
N ARG A 90 -0.11 -9.48 2.90
CA ARG A 90 -1.16 -8.47 2.99
C ARG A 90 -2.26 -8.79 2.01
N LYS A 91 -3.49 -8.79 2.50
CA LYS A 91 -4.68 -8.92 1.68
C LYS A 91 -4.85 -7.69 0.78
N ALA A 92 -5.59 -7.86 -0.29
CA ALA A 92 -5.96 -6.81 -1.22
C ALA A 92 -7.41 -7.01 -1.62
N TRP A 93 -8.14 -5.93 -1.83
CA TRP A 93 -9.52 -5.95 -2.34
C TRP A 93 -9.53 -5.75 -3.86
N SER A 94 -10.59 -6.23 -4.52
CA SER A 94 -10.81 -5.93 -5.93
C SER A 94 -11.22 -4.46 -6.13
N ALA A 95 -11.03 -3.93 -7.35
CA ALA A 95 -11.42 -2.55 -7.67
C ALA A 95 -12.93 -2.35 -7.52
N GLU A 96 -13.74 -3.33 -7.91
CA GLU A 96 -15.21 -3.32 -7.83
C GLU A 96 -15.67 -3.27 -6.36
N TYR A 97 -14.95 -4.00 -5.47
CA TYR A 97 -15.27 -3.97 -4.05
C TYR A 97 -14.91 -2.63 -3.43
N ILE A 98 -13.75 -2.05 -3.81
CA ILE A 98 -13.32 -0.73 -3.33
C ILE A 98 -14.29 0.37 -3.79
N SER A 99 -14.79 0.32 -5.03
CA SER A 99 -15.80 1.26 -5.48
C SER A 99 -17.03 1.24 -4.56
N LYS A 100 -17.54 0.05 -4.22
CA LYS A 100 -18.67 -0.10 -3.28
C LYS A 100 -18.35 0.42 -1.87
N ILE A 101 -17.13 0.26 -1.42
CA ILE A 101 -16.67 0.80 -0.13
C ILE A 101 -16.67 2.32 -0.14
N LEU A 102 -16.15 2.94 -1.21
CA LEU A 102 -16.17 4.39 -1.36
C LEU A 102 -17.60 4.94 -1.39
N ASP A 103 -18.53 4.27 -2.08
CA ASP A 103 -19.95 4.67 -2.08
C ASP A 103 -20.58 4.64 -0.66
N GLN A 104 -20.10 3.77 0.23
CA GLN A 104 -20.63 3.61 1.59
C GLN A 104 -20.03 4.58 2.62
N ILE A 105 -18.87 5.19 2.34
CA ILE A 105 -18.14 6.00 3.32
C ILE A 105 -18.28 7.52 3.09
N GLN A 106 -19.26 7.95 2.31
CA GLN A 106 -19.47 9.37 1.94
C GLN A 106 -19.72 10.29 3.15
N GLU A 107 -20.18 9.76 4.28
CA GLU A 107 -20.45 10.54 5.50
C GLU A 107 -19.17 11.05 6.21
N ASP A 108 -17.99 10.47 5.92
CA ASP A 108 -16.69 10.94 6.40
C ASP A 108 -15.81 11.39 5.21
N PRO A 109 -15.91 12.65 4.78
CA PRO A 109 -15.19 13.16 3.61
C PRO A 109 -13.66 13.02 3.72
N ILE A 110 -13.12 13.14 4.92
CA ILE A 110 -11.67 13.02 5.16
C ILE A 110 -11.22 11.58 4.93
N LEU A 111 -11.94 10.64 5.49
CA LEU A 111 -11.63 9.21 5.30
C LEU A 111 -11.88 8.79 3.86
N HIS A 112 -13.01 9.19 3.26
CA HIS A 112 -13.34 8.91 1.86
C HIS A 112 -12.20 9.37 0.92
N LEU A 113 -11.82 10.65 0.96
CA LEU A 113 -10.74 11.19 0.13
C LEU A 113 -9.41 10.47 0.40
N SER A 114 -9.11 10.14 1.66
CA SER A 114 -7.90 9.42 2.03
C SER A 114 -7.85 8.02 1.41
N LEU A 115 -8.96 7.28 1.40
CA LEU A 115 -9.06 5.96 0.77
C LEU A 115 -8.97 6.06 -0.75
N HIS A 116 -9.64 7.05 -1.33
CA HIS A 116 -9.59 7.32 -2.77
C HIS A 116 -8.14 7.61 -3.23
N LEU A 117 -7.42 8.48 -2.51
CA LEU A 117 -5.99 8.76 -2.74
C LEU A 117 -5.10 7.52 -2.56
N ALA A 118 -5.35 6.70 -1.53
CA ALA A 118 -4.60 5.47 -1.29
C ALA A 118 -4.73 4.50 -2.47
N PHE A 119 -5.92 4.34 -3.02
CA PHE A 119 -6.20 3.43 -4.13
C PHE A 119 -5.73 4.01 -5.47
N VAL A 120 -6.23 5.19 -5.86
CA VAL A 120 -6.00 5.78 -7.20
C VAL A 120 -4.55 6.23 -7.35
N CYS A 121 -3.99 6.93 -6.37
CA CYS A 121 -2.60 7.43 -6.42
C CYS A 121 -1.59 6.47 -5.80
N SER A 122 -2.05 5.35 -5.22
CA SER A 122 -1.19 4.39 -4.51
C SER A 122 -0.31 5.05 -3.45
N LEU A 123 -0.88 5.97 -2.65
CA LEU A 123 -0.14 6.69 -1.61
C LEU A 123 -0.03 5.89 -0.31
N ARG A 124 1.03 6.17 0.46
CA ARG A 124 1.18 5.70 1.84
C ARG A 124 0.40 6.60 2.80
N ALA A 125 -0.02 6.09 3.95
CA ALA A 125 -0.73 6.89 4.95
C ALA A 125 0.00 8.20 5.31
N GLY A 126 1.32 8.15 5.52
CA GLY A 126 2.13 9.34 5.81
C GLY A 126 2.26 10.31 4.64
N GLU A 127 2.15 9.85 3.39
CA GLU A 127 2.11 10.69 2.19
C GLU A 127 0.74 11.38 2.06
N ILE A 128 -0.36 10.65 2.33
CA ILE A 128 -1.74 11.16 2.25
C ILE A 128 -1.93 12.36 3.19
N VAL A 129 -1.58 12.19 4.47
CA VAL A 129 -1.76 13.25 5.46
C VAL A 129 -0.73 14.38 5.37
N ALA A 130 0.25 14.25 4.47
CA ALA A 130 1.28 15.25 4.21
C ALA A 130 1.04 16.04 2.91
N ILE A 131 -0.06 15.81 2.19
CA ILE A 131 -0.35 16.51 0.93
C ILE A 131 -0.50 18.01 1.23
N ASP A 132 0.38 18.80 0.65
CA ASP A 132 0.32 20.26 0.66
C ASP A 132 -0.66 20.74 -0.41
N ILE A 133 -1.63 21.54 -0.05
CA ILE A 133 -2.60 22.14 -0.98
C ILE A 133 -1.88 22.91 -2.09
N HIS A 134 -0.78 23.61 -1.77
CA HIS A 134 0.01 24.37 -2.75
C HIS A 134 0.78 23.49 -3.74
N SER A 135 0.92 22.20 -3.47
CA SER A 135 1.54 21.24 -4.37
C SER A 135 0.57 20.69 -5.44
N ILE A 136 -0.71 21.09 -5.39
CA ILE A 136 -1.77 20.61 -6.26
C ILE A 136 -2.03 21.61 -7.39
N ASN A 137 -1.97 21.14 -8.63
CA ASN A 137 -2.41 21.89 -9.79
C ASN A 137 -3.75 21.32 -10.28
N LEU A 138 -4.85 22.01 -9.93
CA LEU A 138 -6.20 21.58 -10.26
C LEU A 138 -6.55 21.73 -11.74
N ASP A 139 -5.90 22.63 -12.44
CA ASP A 139 -6.12 22.87 -13.88
C ASP A 139 -5.46 21.76 -14.71
N GLU A 140 -4.26 21.36 -14.31
CA GLU A 140 -3.56 20.23 -14.95
C GLU A 140 -4.09 18.87 -14.44
N GLY A 141 -4.81 18.84 -13.34
CA GLY A 141 -5.19 17.58 -12.67
C GLY A 141 -3.97 16.82 -12.17
N SER A 142 -3.05 17.49 -11.48
CA SER A 142 -1.82 16.88 -10.97
C SER A 142 -1.45 17.37 -9.57
N MET A 143 -0.61 16.62 -8.88
CA MET A 143 -0.02 17.02 -7.59
C MET A 143 1.40 16.48 -7.43
N TRP A 144 2.22 17.15 -6.64
CA TRP A 144 3.54 16.67 -6.25
C TRP A 144 3.50 16.00 -4.87
N ILE A 145 4.01 14.78 -4.80
CA ILE A 145 4.26 14.10 -3.54
C ILE A 145 5.71 14.36 -3.15
N SER A 146 5.90 15.30 -2.24
CA SER A 146 7.22 15.80 -1.84
C SER A 146 7.48 15.68 -0.33
N GLN A 147 6.49 15.24 0.46
CA GLN A 147 6.58 15.23 1.90
C GLN A 147 5.92 13.99 2.49
N ILE A 148 6.33 13.66 3.70
CA ILE A 148 5.72 12.62 4.54
C ILE A 148 5.51 13.15 5.95
N LEU A 149 4.39 12.84 6.56
CA LEU A 149 4.12 13.12 7.97
C LEU A 149 4.30 11.84 8.77
N GLU A 150 5.12 11.93 9.81
CA GLU A 150 5.40 10.79 10.69
C GLU A 150 5.42 11.23 12.16
N ARG A 151 5.07 10.33 13.06
CA ARG A 151 5.28 10.51 14.48
C ARG A 151 6.70 10.10 14.86
N VAL A 152 7.45 11.04 15.44
CA VAL A 152 8.87 10.87 15.78
C VAL A 152 9.04 11.10 17.29
N SER A 153 9.80 10.25 17.97
CA SER A 153 10.15 10.45 19.38
C SER A 153 11.08 11.65 19.55
N ASP A 154 11.01 12.33 20.70
CA ASP A 154 11.87 13.49 20.98
C ASP A 154 13.38 13.09 20.94
N GLU A 155 13.69 11.85 21.28
CA GLU A 155 15.06 11.32 21.20
C GLU A 155 15.53 11.13 19.75
N ALA A 156 14.68 10.51 18.91
CA ALA A 156 14.97 10.33 17.49
C ALA A 156 15.05 11.69 16.76
N LEU A 157 14.26 12.67 17.17
CA LEU A 157 14.27 14.01 16.58
C LEU A 157 15.60 14.72 16.77
N LYS A 158 16.29 14.52 17.90
CA LYS A 158 17.65 15.09 18.16
C LYS A 158 18.69 14.58 17.17
N ASN A 159 18.52 13.36 16.68
CA ASN A 159 19.45 12.67 15.77
C ASN A 159 19.06 12.85 14.29
N LEU A 160 17.91 13.48 14.00
CA LEU A 160 17.48 13.72 12.64
C LEU A 160 18.23 14.92 12.04
N SER A 161 18.72 14.76 10.80
CA SER A 161 19.29 15.88 10.05
C SER A 161 18.24 16.96 9.82
N ARG A 162 18.58 18.22 10.16
CA ARG A 162 17.68 19.38 10.01
C ARG A 162 17.21 19.58 8.58
N GLU A 163 18.05 19.27 7.59
CA GLU A 163 17.74 19.38 6.16
C GLU A 163 16.57 18.49 5.72
N LYS A 164 16.29 17.42 6.47
CA LYS A 164 15.20 16.48 6.19
C LYS A 164 13.90 16.84 6.89
N ILE A 165 13.89 17.90 7.68
CA ILE A 165 12.72 18.33 8.48
C ILE A 165 12.15 19.57 7.81
N ALA A 166 10.92 19.44 7.26
CA ALA A 166 10.19 20.61 6.75
C ALA A 166 9.48 21.37 7.88
N LYS A 167 8.80 20.65 8.80
CA LYS A 167 8.08 21.25 9.92
C LYS A 167 7.98 20.30 11.10
N VAL A 168 8.11 20.82 12.31
CA VAL A 168 7.86 20.09 13.56
C VAL A 168 6.59 20.68 14.20
N PHE A 169 5.59 19.82 14.41
CA PHE A 169 4.34 20.25 15.04
C PHE A 169 4.43 20.28 16.56
N PRO A 170 3.63 21.10 17.23
CA PRO A 170 3.54 21.10 18.68
C PRO A 170 3.18 19.71 19.23
N LYS A 171 3.53 19.49 20.49
CA LYS A 171 3.08 18.28 21.18
C LYS A 171 1.58 18.33 21.41
N GLN A 172 0.90 17.24 21.18
CA GLN A 172 -0.53 17.09 21.43
C GLN A 172 -0.87 17.19 22.93
N PHE A 173 0.06 16.70 23.77
CA PHE A 173 -0.01 16.77 25.24
C PHE A 173 1.37 17.15 25.77
N SER A 174 1.42 17.91 26.87
CA SER A 174 2.68 18.38 27.47
C SER A 174 3.64 17.26 27.87
N ASN A 175 3.11 16.11 28.30
CA ASN A 175 3.88 14.91 28.70
C ASN A 175 4.19 13.96 27.54
N ALA A 176 3.76 14.25 26.31
CA ALA A 176 4.04 13.39 25.16
C ALA A 176 5.54 13.32 24.88
N LYS A 177 6.05 12.10 24.66
CA LYS A 177 7.46 11.82 24.32
C LYS A 177 7.73 11.80 22.81
N SER A 178 6.74 12.14 22.01
CA SER A 178 6.78 12.16 20.55
C SER A 178 5.93 13.28 19.99
N ARG A 179 6.20 13.66 18.75
CA ARG A 179 5.43 14.68 18.02
C ARG A 179 5.33 14.36 16.55
N LEU A 180 4.42 15.00 15.85
CA LEU A 180 4.32 14.91 14.40
C LEU A 180 5.42 15.75 13.74
N VAL A 181 6.03 15.21 12.73
CA VAL A 181 7.11 15.85 11.96
C VAL A 181 6.85 15.66 10.49
N LEU A 182 6.80 16.76 9.76
CA LEU A 182 6.75 16.77 8.31
C LEU A 182 8.17 16.69 7.79
N LYS A 183 8.45 15.66 6.99
CA LYS A 183 9.79 15.35 6.49
C LYS A 183 9.82 15.28 4.97
N ILE A 184 10.97 15.62 4.42
CA ILE A 184 11.28 15.32 3.03
C ILE A 184 11.60 13.82 2.91
N PRO A 185 11.08 13.09 1.91
CA PRO A 185 11.36 11.68 1.72
C PRO A 185 12.85 11.40 1.57
N LYS A 186 13.27 10.20 2.01
CA LYS A 186 14.70 9.81 2.03
C LYS A 186 15.29 9.53 0.64
N THR A 187 14.47 9.20 -0.35
CA THR A 187 14.89 8.78 -1.68
C THR A 187 14.27 9.68 -2.75
N GLU A 188 15.03 9.98 -3.80
CA GLU A 188 14.55 10.75 -4.95
C GLU A 188 13.34 10.08 -5.62
N GLY A 189 13.29 8.75 -5.70
CA GLY A 189 12.12 8.03 -6.24
C GLY A 189 10.84 8.19 -5.45
N SER A 190 10.91 8.76 -4.23
CA SER A 190 9.71 9.11 -3.45
C SER A 190 9.14 10.48 -3.84
N LEU A 191 9.97 11.36 -4.42
CA LEU A 191 9.53 12.64 -4.99
C LEU A 191 8.95 12.37 -6.38
N ARG A 192 7.66 12.60 -6.53
CA ARG A 192 6.99 12.26 -7.79
C ARG A 192 5.77 13.12 -8.06
N LYS A 193 5.51 13.35 -9.33
CA LYS A 193 4.26 13.93 -9.80
C LYS A 193 3.20 12.83 -9.94
N GLN A 194 2.02 13.08 -9.43
CA GLN A 194 0.84 12.23 -9.59
C GLN A 194 -0.17 12.93 -10.48
N TYR A 195 -0.71 12.20 -11.45
CA TYR A 195 -1.85 12.66 -12.24
C TYR A 195 -3.15 12.14 -11.60
N LEU A 196 -4.12 13.03 -11.51
CA LEU A 196 -5.39 12.80 -10.82
C LEU A 196 -6.49 12.46 -11.82
N THR A 197 -7.38 11.59 -11.44
CA THR A 197 -8.63 11.36 -12.20
C THR A 197 -9.59 12.52 -11.99
N SER A 198 -10.47 12.78 -12.97
CA SER A 198 -11.44 13.89 -12.87
C SER A 198 -12.32 13.81 -11.61
N PRO A 199 -12.83 12.63 -11.17
CA PRO A 199 -13.57 12.54 -9.91
C PRO A 199 -12.74 12.93 -8.70
N LEU A 200 -11.46 12.54 -8.66
CA LEU A 200 -10.56 12.89 -7.55
C LEU A 200 -10.22 14.38 -7.54
N VAL A 201 -10.07 15.02 -8.70
CA VAL A 201 -9.90 16.48 -8.82
C VAL A 201 -11.11 17.20 -8.24
N GLN A 202 -12.31 16.73 -8.55
CA GLN A 202 -13.55 17.33 -8.03
C GLN A 202 -13.64 17.20 -6.51
N GLU A 203 -13.36 16.02 -5.97
CA GLU A 203 -13.37 15.77 -4.52
C GLU A 203 -12.32 16.63 -3.79
N ILE A 204 -11.12 16.81 -4.37
CA ILE A 204 -10.10 17.70 -3.83
C ILE A 204 -10.57 19.16 -3.83
N LYS A 205 -11.25 19.62 -4.89
CA LYS A 205 -11.83 20.98 -4.94
C LYS A 205 -12.84 21.19 -3.82
N GLU A 206 -13.74 20.23 -3.62
CA GLU A 206 -14.73 20.27 -2.53
C GLU A 206 -14.06 20.32 -1.16
N ARG A 207 -13.03 19.50 -0.94
CA ARG A 207 -12.24 19.50 0.29
C ARG A 207 -11.53 20.82 0.53
N ILE A 208 -10.93 21.45 -0.49
CA ILE A 208 -10.31 22.77 -0.38
C ILE A 208 -11.37 23.84 -0.01
N ALA A 209 -12.55 23.76 -0.61
CA ALA A 209 -13.65 24.67 -0.28
C ALA A 209 -14.13 24.51 1.18
N GLU A 210 -14.17 23.27 1.71
CA GLU A 210 -14.46 23.00 3.12
C GLU A 210 -13.40 23.62 4.05
N ILE A 211 -12.12 23.43 3.72
CA ILE A 211 -11.00 24.01 4.46
C ILE A 211 -11.12 25.55 4.49
N ASN A 212 -11.44 26.18 3.38
CA ASN A 212 -11.59 27.64 3.32
C ASN A 212 -12.77 28.13 4.17
N ARG A 213 -13.90 27.43 4.13
CA ARG A 213 -15.05 27.70 5.01
C ARG A 213 -14.69 27.56 6.50
N ALA A 214 -13.91 26.53 6.85
CA ALA A 214 -13.44 26.33 8.22
C ALA A 214 -12.48 27.47 8.65
N LYS A 215 -11.58 27.92 7.79
CA LYS A 215 -10.71 29.10 8.02
C LYS A 215 -11.51 30.37 8.28
N GLU A 216 -12.54 30.62 7.48
CA GLU A 216 -13.41 31.78 7.65
C GLU A 216 -14.21 31.72 8.97
N SER A 217 -14.73 30.52 9.31
CA SER A 217 -15.55 30.33 10.52
C SER A 217 -14.73 30.39 11.81
N LEU A 218 -13.54 29.80 11.85
CA LEU A 218 -12.69 29.73 13.06
C LEU A 218 -11.74 30.92 13.17
N GLY A 219 -11.48 31.65 12.10
CA GLY A 219 -10.58 32.80 12.10
C GLY A 219 -9.22 32.49 12.70
N SER A 220 -8.85 33.18 13.80
CA SER A 220 -7.55 33.01 14.47
C SER A 220 -7.37 31.66 15.18
N GLU A 221 -8.44 30.90 15.40
CA GLU A 221 -8.37 29.57 16.02
C GLU A 221 -7.98 28.48 15.02
N TYR A 222 -8.15 28.75 13.72
CA TYR A 222 -7.74 27.82 12.68
C TYR A 222 -6.21 27.75 12.55
N GLN A 223 -5.66 26.55 12.64
CA GLN A 223 -4.23 26.30 12.47
C GLN A 223 -3.89 26.03 11.02
N ASP A 224 -3.63 27.06 10.23
CA ASP A 224 -3.29 26.88 8.82
C ASP A 224 -1.91 26.24 8.63
N ASN A 225 -1.92 24.97 8.30
CA ASN A 225 -0.73 24.19 8.02
C ASN A 225 -0.56 23.86 6.53
N GLY A 226 -1.44 24.32 5.66
CA GLY A 226 -1.44 24.02 4.22
C GLY A 226 -1.76 22.57 3.88
N LEU A 227 -2.26 21.76 4.81
CA LEU A 227 -2.51 20.34 4.59
C LEU A 227 -3.91 20.09 4.03
N LEU A 228 -4.00 19.24 2.98
CA LEU A 228 -5.28 18.83 2.41
C LEU A 228 -6.08 17.92 3.36
N ILE A 229 -5.38 16.97 3.99
CA ILE A 229 -5.94 16.02 4.95
C ILE A 229 -5.58 16.50 6.36
N CYS A 230 -6.47 17.27 6.94
CA CYS A 230 -6.31 17.86 8.26
C CYS A 230 -7.62 17.76 9.07
N GLN A 231 -7.52 17.97 10.37
CA GLN A 231 -8.68 18.10 11.26
C GLN A 231 -9.49 19.35 10.92
N PRO A 232 -10.75 19.48 11.39
CA PRO A 232 -11.58 20.66 11.13
C PRO A 232 -10.97 21.99 11.58
N ASP A 233 -10.09 21.97 12.58
CA ASP A 233 -9.35 23.13 13.10
C ASP A 233 -8.02 23.38 12.35
N GLY A 234 -7.71 22.61 11.30
CA GLY A 234 -6.47 22.70 10.54
C GLY A 234 -5.28 21.95 11.14
N CYS A 235 -5.44 21.33 12.31
CA CYS A 235 -4.40 20.50 12.91
C CYS A 235 -4.08 19.28 12.04
N PRO A 236 -2.80 18.82 12.03
CA PRO A 236 -2.44 17.63 11.28
C PRO A 236 -3.09 16.37 11.85
N ILE A 237 -3.43 15.43 10.98
CA ILE A 237 -3.90 14.10 11.35
C ILE A 237 -2.70 13.16 11.45
N ASP A 238 -2.57 12.44 12.57
CA ASP A 238 -1.58 11.36 12.70
C ASP A 238 -1.88 10.24 11.71
N PRO A 239 -0.91 9.79 10.89
CA PRO A 239 -1.11 8.64 9.99
C PRO A 239 -1.65 7.40 10.69
N ASN A 240 -1.26 7.17 11.96
CA ASN A 240 -1.78 6.06 12.75
C ASN A 240 -3.27 6.23 13.09
N ASN A 241 -3.70 7.48 13.36
CA ASN A 241 -5.11 7.76 13.62
C ASN A 241 -5.95 7.54 12.35
N LEU A 242 -5.45 7.96 11.18
CA LEU A 242 -6.11 7.65 9.90
C LEU A 242 -6.25 6.15 9.67
N CYS A 243 -5.19 5.36 9.92
CA CYS A 243 -5.24 3.90 9.85
C CYS A 243 -6.24 3.31 10.85
N LYS A 244 -6.33 3.89 12.05
CA LYS A 244 -7.25 3.46 13.10
C LYS A 244 -8.70 3.77 12.71
N SER A 245 -9.01 4.97 12.22
CA SER A 245 -10.35 5.35 11.74
C SER A 245 -10.84 4.40 10.65
N PHE A 246 -9.97 4.06 9.68
CA PHE A 246 -10.33 3.09 8.63
C PHE A 246 -10.65 1.70 9.21
N LYS A 247 -9.87 1.24 10.19
CA LYS A 247 -10.12 -0.04 10.85
C LYS A 247 -11.43 -0.03 11.67
N GLU A 248 -11.70 1.07 12.38
CA GLU A 248 -12.91 1.25 13.17
C GLU A 248 -14.14 1.29 12.27
N TRP A 249 -14.06 2.01 11.17
CA TRP A 249 -15.12 2.04 10.16
C TRP A 249 -15.42 0.64 9.60
N GLN A 250 -14.38 -0.13 9.19
CA GLN A 250 -14.56 -1.50 8.72
C GLN A 250 -15.23 -2.39 9.79
N SER A 251 -14.90 -2.19 11.06
CA SER A 251 -15.49 -2.94 12.16
C SER A 251 -16.96 -2.56 12.38
N ALA A 252 -17.31 -1.29 12.30
CA ALA A 252 -18.68 -0.79 12.39
C ALA A 252 -19.56 -1.33 11.24
N MET A 253 -18.98 -1.44 10.04
CA MET A 253 -19.64 -2.01 8.86
C MET A 253 -19.63 -3.55 8.84
N ASN A 254 -19.13 -4.21 9.90
CA ASN A 254 -19.01 -5.66 10.01
C ASN A 254 -18.25 -6.33 8.84
N ILE A 255 -17.25 -5.65 8.29
CA ILE A 255 -16.41 -6.20 7.23
C ILE A 255 -15.51 -7.28 7.83
N THR A 256 -15.68 -8.52 7.39
CA THR A 256 -14.93 -9.68 7.88
C THR A 256 -13.52 -9.79 7.27
N ASP A 257 -13.37 -9.40 6.01
CA ASP A 257 -12.09 -9.42 5.29
C ASP A 257 -11.42 -8.06 5.33
N GLN A 258 -11.06 -7.60 6.52
CA GLN A 258 -10.46 -6.29 6.75
C GLN A 258 -9.05 -6.18 6.14
N ILE A 259 -8.75 -4.99 5.62
CA ILE A 259 -7.40 -4.60 5.16
C ILE A 259 -6.94 -3.31 5.85
N ASP A 260 -5.63 -3.07 5.86
CA ASP A 260 -5.05 -1.77 6.23
C ASP A 260 -4.93 -0.83 5.02
N LEU A 261 -4.59 0.45 5.25
CA LEU A 261 -4.34 1.41 4.16
C LEU A 261 -3.23 0.95 3.20
N GLN A 262 -2.28 0.18 3.70
CA GLN A 262 -1.23 -0.39 2.86
C GLN A 262 -1.77 -1.53 1.99
N GLY A 263 -2.76 -2.29 2.47
CA GLY A 263 -3.53 -3.26 1.67
C GLY A 263 -4.33 -2.59 0.58
N LEU A 264 -4.94 -1.43 0.88
CA LEU A 264 -5.66 -0.64 -0.12
C LEU A 264 -4.73 -0.08 -1.20
N ARG A 265 -3.56 0.43 -0.81
CA ARG A 265 -2.48 0.81 -1.75
C ARG A 265 -2.06 -0.38 -2.62
N LYS A 266 -1.86 -1.58 -2.03
CA LYS A 266 -1.57 -2.82 -2.77
C LYS A 266 -2.68 -3.12 -3.79
N SER A 267 -3.94 -2.98 -3.40
CA SER A 267 -5.08 -3.16 -4.30
C SER A 267 -5.01 -2.24 -5.52
N GLY A 268 -4.72 -0.95 -5.31
CA GLY A 268 -4.55 0.02 -6.39
C GLY A 268 -3.38 -0.32 -7.32
N GLN A 269 -2.27 -0.77 -6.78
CA GLN A 269 -1.12 -1.22 -7.57
C GLN A 269 -1.46 -2.46 -8.41
N MET A 270 -2.11 -3.46 -7.82
CA MET A 270 -2.53 -4.67 -8.53
C MET A 270 -3.51 -4.35 -9.66
N HIS A 271 -4.47 -3.46 -9.43
CA HIS A 271 -5.39 -3.00 -10.45
C HIS A 271 -4.64 -2.33 -11.61
N LYS A 272 -3.71 -1.41 -11.33
CA LYS A 272 -2.88 -0.73 -12.35
C LYS A 272 -1.99 -1.69 -13.13
N ILE A 273 -1.40 -2.69 -12.48
CA ILE A 273 -0.59 -3.72 -13.16
C ILE A 273 -1.43 -4.46 -14.20
N ARG A 274 -2.67 -4.84 -13.86
CA ARG A 274 -3.60 -5.47 -14.82
C ARG A 274 -3.96 -4.54 -15.97
N LEU A 275 -4.31 -3.28 -15.67
CA LEU A 275 -4.62 -2.27 -16.69
C LEU A 275 -3.45 -2.01 -17.65
N THR A 276 -2.23 -2.03 -17.16
CA THR A 276 -1.02 -1.75 -17.95
C THR A 276 -0.39 -3.00 -18.56
N LYS A 277 -1.10 -4.14 -18.53
CA LYS A 277 -0.61 -5.43 -19.04
C LYS A 277 0.78 -5.77 -18.48
N ASN A 278 0.90 -5.70 -17.15
CA ASN A 278 2.11 -6.04 -16.40
C ASN A 278 3.29 -5.07 -16.59
N ASN A 279 3.05 -3.80 -16.87
CA ASN A 279 4.10 -2.79 -16.88
C ASN A 279 4.50 -2.39 -15.44
N TYR A 280 5.34 -3.20 -14.82
CA TYR A 280 5.80 -3.00 -13.43
C TYR A 280 6.61 -1.71 -13.25
N GLN A 281 7.37 -1.28 -14.27
CA GLN A 281 8.18 -0.06 -14.19
C GLN A 281 7.29 1.18 -14.06
N LEU A 282 6.28 1.30 -14.91
CA LEU A 282 5.33 2.41 -14.87
C LEU A 282 4.58 2.48 -13.53
N VAL A 283 4.07 1.32 -13.07
CA VAL A 283 3.31 1.25 -11.81
C VAL A 283 4.20 1.50 -10.60
N ALA A 284 5.45 1.02 -10.61
CA ALA A 284 6.42 1.25 -9.55
C ALA A 284 6.80 2.74 -9.45
N ALA A 285 7.07 3.40 -10.58
CA ALA A 285 7.32 4.83 -10.65
C ALA A 285 6.13 5.65 -10.12
N ASN A 286 4.90 5.31 -10.53
CA ASN A 286 3.67 5.92 -10.01
C ASN A 286 3.52 5.73 -8.50
N ALA A 287 3.89 4.57 -7.97
CA ALA A 287 3.77 4.25 -6.55
C ALA A 287 4.97 4.75 -5.68
N GLY A 288 6.06 5.25 -6.26
CA GLY A 288 7.27 5.64 -5.54
C GLY A 288 7.92 4.46 -4.81
N GLN A 289 8.19 3.38 -5.56
CA GLN A 289 8.91 2.19 -5.07
C GLN A 289 9.66 1.54 -6.23
N SER A 290 10.55 0.57 -5.93
CA SER A 290 11.26 -0.13 -7.00
C SER A 290 10.38 -1.21 -7.66
N PRO A 291 10.62 -1.51 -8.95
CA PRO A 291 9.91 -2.57 -9.66
C PRO A 291 10.04 -3.94 -8.98
N GLU A 292 11.23 -4.25 -8.39
CA GLU A 292 11.50 -5.52 -7.72
C GLU A 292 10.58 -5.72 -6.50
N VAL A 293 10.40 -4.65 -5.69
CA VAL A 293 9.49 -4.67 -4.54
C VAL A 293 8.04 -4.89 -5.01
N LEU A 294 7.66 -4.24 -6.11
CA LEU A 294 6.33 -4.41 -6.69
C LEU A 294 6.10 -5.83 -7.21
N MET A 295 7.07 -6.38 -7.94
CA MET A 295 7.02 -7.76 -8.48
C MET A 295 6.93 -8.79 -7.36
N HIS A 296 7.70 -8.64 -6.29
CA HIS A 296 7.65 -9.54 -5.13
C HIS A 296 6.25 -9.58 -4.50
N HIS A 297 5.57 -8.43 -4.43
CA HIS A 297 4.20 -8.36 -3.90
C HIS A 297 3.12 -8.87 -4.87
N TYR A 298 3.40 -8.89 -6.18
CA TYR A 298 2.45 -9.29 -7.21
C TYR A 298 2.45 -10.79 -7.54
N ASN A 299 3.57 -11.49 -7.40
CA ASN A 299 3.73 -12.92 -7.73
C ASN A 299 2.70 -13.86 -7.04
N GLU A 300 1.84 -13.31 -6.21
CA GLU A 300 0.84 -14.02 -5.42
C GLU A 300 -0.55 -14.05 -6.07
N ALA A 301 -0.83 -13.15 -7.02
CA ALA A 301 -2.15 -13.05 -7.66
C ALA A 301 -2.32 -14.02 -8.85
N LEU A 302 -1.28 -14.80 -9.13
CA LEU A 302 -1.09 -15.53 -10.38
C LEU A 302 -1.94 -16.81 -10.57
N GLU A 303 -2.68 -17.31 -9.57
CA GLU A 303 -3.38 -18.60 -9.80
C GLU A 303 -4.54 -18.47 -10.80
N VAL A 304 -5.33 -17.39 -10.71
CA VAL A 304 -6.40 -17.14 -11.70
C VAL A 304 -5.80 -16.80 -13.07
N GLU A 305 -4.71 -16.04 -13.08
CA GLU A 305 -4.01 -15.69 -14.32
C GLU A 305 -3.31 -16.88 -14.97
N LYS A 306 -2.84 -17.87 -14.20
CA LYS A 306 -2.31 -19.13 -14.71
C LYS A 306 -3.38 -19.96 -15.44
N GLN A 307 -4.60 -19.98 -14.91
CA GLN A 307 -5.72 -20.64 -15.60
C GLN A 307 -6.07 -19.94 -16.91
N GLN A 308 -6.11 -18.58 -16.89
CA GLN A 308 -6.32 -17.78 -18.09
C GLN A 308 -5.20 -17.98 -19.11
N LEU A 309 -3.94 -18.03 -18.65
CA LEU A 309 -2.80 -18.32 -19.52
C LEU A 309 -2.93 -19.68 -20.19
N ALA A 310 -3.33 -20.73 -19.46
CA ALA A 310 -3.57 -22.04 -20.04
C ALA A 310 -4.62 -21.97 -21.16
N SER A 311 -5.75 -21.29 -20.93
CA SER A 311 -6.79 -21.11 -21.95
C SER A 311 -6.30 -20.27 -23.16
N MET A 312 -5.46 -19.26 -22.92
CA MET A 312 -4.85 -18.47 -23.99
C MET A 312 -3.86 -19.30 -24.82
N VAL A 313 -3.05 -20.13 -24.17
CA VAL A 313 -2.14 -21.07 -24.87
C VAL A 313 -2.97 -22.09 -25.67
N GLU A 314 -4.02 -22.64 -25.07
CA GLU A 314 -4.91 -23.57 -25.75
C GLU A 314 -5.51 -22.97 -27.02
N SER A 315 -6.07 -21.74 -26.91
CA SER A 315 -6.67 -21.06 -28.06
C SER A 315 -5.67 -20.61 -29.13
N SER A 316 -4.41 -20.34 -28.75
CA SER A 316 -3.38 -19.85 -29.69
C SER A 316 -2.56 -20.96 -30.32
N PHE A 317 -2.34 -22.06 -29.62
CA PHE A 317 -1.43 -23.13 -30.03
C PHE A 317 -2.15 -24.35 -30.66
N TYR A 318 -3.29 -24.70 -30.09
CA TYR A 318 -4.06 -25.80 -30.63
C TYR A 318 -5.05 -25.28 -31.67
N PRO A 319 -5.07 -25.86 -32.91
CA PRO A 319 -6.09 -25.47 -33.88
C PRO A 319 -7.45 -25.77 -33.27
N THR A 320 -8.29 -24.75 -33.16
CA THR A 320 -9.68 -24.92 -32.78
C THR A 320 -10.25 -26.00 -33.73
N PRO A 321 -10.77 -27.12 -33.22
CA PRO A 321 -11.44 -28.07 -34.12
C PRO A 321 -12.47 -27.25 -34.89
N ALA A 322 -12.33 -27.24 -36.22
CA ALA A 322 -13.27 -26.54 -37.08
C ALA A 322 -14.65 -26.97 -36.60
N LYS A 323 -15.42 -26.06 -36.01
CA LYS A 323 -16.84 -26.28 -35.77
C LYS A 323 -17.34 -26.78 -37.10
N SER A 324 -17.70 -28.06 -37.16
CA SER A 324 -18.37 -28.66 -38.31
C SER A 324 -19.39 -27.64 -38.77
N ASN A 325 -19.32 -27.22 -40.03
CA ASN A 325 -20.24 -26.30 -40.66
C ASN A 325 -21.68 -26.75 -40.38
N GLU A 326 -22.18 -26.46 -39.20
CA GLU A 326 -23.57 -26.21 -39.03
C GLU A 326 -23.81 -24.89 -39.78
N LYS A 327 -24.31 -25.02 -41.02
CA LYS A 327 -24.95 -23.87 -41.68
C LYS A 327 -25.76 -23.17 -40.60
N PRO A 328 -25.65 -21.82 -40.45
CA PRO A 328 -26.58 -21.11 -39.61
C PRO A 328 -27.95 -21.61 -40.05
N ALA A 329 -28.69 -22.22 -39.14
CA ALA A 329 -30.07 -22.65 -39.41
C ALA A 329 -30.73 -21.39 -39.96
N SER A 330 -31.04 -21.45 -41.27
CA SER A 330 -31.80 -20.40 -41.90
C SER A 330 -33.13 -20.45 -41.18
N LEU A 331 -33.32 -19.55 -40.22
CA LEU A 331 -34.63 -19.33 -39.60
C LEU A 331 -35.58 -19.12 -40.76
N ASP A 332 -36.54 -20.03 -40.90
CA ASP A 332 -37.57 -19.90 -41.92
C ASP A 332 -38.29 -18.59 -41.71
N ALA A 333 -38.62 -17.88 -42.80
CA ALA A 333 -39.30 -16.61 -42.75
C ALA A 333 -40.58 -16.69 -41.89
N ALA A 334 -41.21 -17.87 -41.81
CA ALA A 334 -42.34 -18.15 -40.95
C ALA A 334 -42.00 -18.16 -39.45
N GLU A 335 -40.82 -18.65 -39.05
CA GLU A 335 -40.34 -18.63 -37.67
C GLU A 335 -39.98 -17.21 -37.23
N ILE A 336 -39.35 -16.43 -38.11
CA ILE A 336 -39.03 -15.02 -37.86
C ILE A 336 -40.32 -14.19 -37.67
N LEU A 337 -41.30 -14.40 -38.50
CA LEU A 337 -42.62 -13.74 -38.38
C LEU A 337 -43.34 -14.11 -37.08
N LYS A 338 -43.22 -15.35 -36.64
CA LYS A 338 -43.81 -15.82 -35.37
C LYS A 338 -43.12 -15.19 -34.16
N LEU A 339 -41.77 -15.11 -34.15
CA LEU A 339 -41.00 -14.43 -33.11
C LEU A 339 -41.29 -12.93 -33.03
N ILE A 340 -41.53 -12.28 -34.17
CA ILE A 340 -41.91 -10.85 -34.22
C ILE A 340 -43.32 -10.63 -33.69
N GLN A 341 -44.25 -11.54 -33.94
CA GLN A 341 -45.64 -11.48 -33.43
C GLN A 341 -45.72 -11.76 -31.92
N GLU A 342 -44.88 -12.64 -31.41
CA GLU A 342 -44.84 -13.01 -29.98
C GLU A 342 -44.09 -11.98 -29.10
N ASN A 343 -43.30 -11.05 -29.70
CA ASN A 343 -42.50 -10.04 -28.98
C ASN A 343 -42.73 -8.63 -29.55
N PRO A 344 -43.68 -7.86 -29.05
CA PRO A 344 -44.00 -6.51 -29.55
C PRO A 344 -42.84 -5.52 -29.39
N ASP A 345 -41.98 -5.67 -28.37
CA ASP A 345 -40.78 -4.85 -28.15
C ASP A 345 -39.70 -5.06 -29.21
N LEU A 346 -39.57 -6.27 -29.73
CA LEU A 346 -38.63 -6.62 -30.80
C LEU A 346 -39.10 -6.05 -32.14
N SER A 347 -40.39 -6.06 -32.39
CA SER A 347 -41.04 -5.44 -33.54
C SER A 347 -40.79 -3.93 -33.59
N ALA A 348 -40.95 -3.22 -32.47
CA ALA A 348 -40.69 -1.80 -32.37
C ALA A 348 -39.20 -1.42 -32.61
N LYS A 349 -38.28 -2.20 -32.10
CA LYS A 349 -36.83 -2.00 -32.32
C LYS A 349 -36.42 -2.28 -33.77
N LEU A 350 -36.95 -3.30 -34.41
CA LEU A 350 -36.72 -3.60 -35.83
C LEU A 350 -37.22 -2.47 -36.74
N MET A 351 -38.44 -1.94 -36.48
CA MET A 351 -39.00 -0.81 -37.20
C MET A 351 -38.14 0.48 -37.01
N GLN A 352 -37.56 0.65 -35.86
CA GLN A 352 -36.64 1.79 -35.58
C GLN A 352 -35.32 1.68 -36.35
N LEU A 353 -34.77 0.47 -36.48
CA LEU A 353 -33.56 0.20 -37.24
C LEU A 353 -33.75 0.33 -38.74
N LEU A 354 -34.91 -0.06 -39.27
CA LEU A 354 -35.26 0.08 -40.69
C LEU A 354 -35.55 1.54 -41.10
N LYS A 355 -35.95 2.40 -40.16
CA LYS A 355 -36.13 3.84 -40.42
C LYS A 355 -34.84 4.65 -40.42
N VAL A 356 -33.76 4.11 -39.94
CA VAL A 356 -32.42 4.77 -39.92
C VAL A 356 -31.59 4.44 -41.17
N SER A 357 -32.00 3.44 -41.98
CA SER A 357 -31.32 2.99 -43.20
C SER A 357 -32.07 3.35 -44.51
N ALA A 358 -33.05 4.21 -44.48
CA ALA A 358 -33.70 4.85 -45.61
C ALA A 358 -33.54 6.39 -45.47
#